data_168d7dab4152978546f461379a3d3fb7
#
_entry.id   168d7dab4152978546f461379a3d3fb7
#
_cell.length_a   1.000
_cell.length_b   1.000
_cell.length_c   1.000
_cell.angle_alpha   90.00
_cell.angle_beta   90.00
_cell.angle_gamma   90.00
#
_symmetry.space_group_name_H-M   'P 1'
#
loop_
_entity.id
_entity.type
_entity.pdbx_description
1 polymer ?
#
loop_
_entity_poly.entity_id
_entity_poly.type
_entity_poly.pdbx_seq_one_letter_code
_entity_poly.pdbx_strand_id
1 'polypeptide(L)'
;MSLAISHEDTELLLKDKNVLQESVLDKYRTAGQVTQTALKYITDLINNSYHFGQEPQLRIPELCILGDSFMVARLEQFYKNKVNERGIALPTTIDVDSVAQGWCPELDDVENIQNKNKTSPFLSSATGALRPGDLVKITLGVHIDGYTSQVSHTMVIYPPGPQPQGPLLGIKADAVAAAHIAMESVVALLACALTPEKLPSSLDDGTHAVNGRNIRLVADTVARSYNCCIVPGSRVRRVRRFLAGQNEGIVAERDFKGVVWTESHQESQLLASAGQTGQEVALRSEATANAVPSDDFNVKPGEVYVVDLKMCPLGEITKKGLVTLQDVDAYSGKSHKSDLVARSGAHLRDFAHTYTLKLKTSRQLLTKIDRNGVYPFKLSHLSSEFPLQVEGSPDQWVALKRDLKSYRLGMSEITNNYLCVDCPIRLAKWVPWDHILKTTNNNGTLSYDATATLALPGHEVPLPNLGVSALKLKSLVNSCQESQALPVSRECSTVVLCGSDVTKGERPELLRVTGGSKTCNASWVHSKYELNPEDAIVHGIFQLSQLTKDRRFGLLLRETQPMRTN
;
A
#
# COMPACT_ATOMS: atom_id res chain seq x y z
N MET A 1 -5.50 17.11 -9.24
CA MET A 1 -6.62 18.00 -9.66
C MET A 1 -7.90 17.20 -9.50
N SER A 2 -8.82 17.62 -8.66
CA SER A 2 -10.13 16.97 -8.53
C SER A 2 -11.06 17.56 -9.58
N LEU A 3 -11.76 16.71 -10.33
CA LEU A 3 -12.81 17.16 -11.21
C LEU A 3 -13.99 17.67 -10.37
N ALA A 4 -14.46 18.88 -10.64
CA ALA A 4 -15.68 19.38 -10.03
C ALA A 4 -16.87 18.56 -10.56
N ILE A 5 -17.58 17.89 -9.66
CA ILE A 5 -18.74 17.08 -9.98
C ILE A 5 -19.99 17.83 -9.52
N SER A 6 -21.10 17.69 -10.23
CA SER A 6 -22.38 18.26 -9.80
C SER A 6 -22.80 17.69 -8.44
N HIS A 7 -23.63 18.42 -7.71
CA HIS A 7 -24.11 17.94 -6.39
C HIS A 7 -24.89 16.63 -6.52
N GLU A 8 -25.70 16.48 -7.55
CA GLU A 8 -26.49 15.27 -7.83
C GLU A 8 -25.58 14.07 -8.13
N ASP A 9 -24.57 14.25 -8.98
CA ASP A 9 -23.59 13.20 -9.26
C ASP A 9 -22.77 12.84 -8.02
N THR A 10 -22.48 13.81 -7.15
CA THR A 10 -21.79 13.57 -5.90
C THR A 10 -22.61 12.69 -4.96
N GLU A 11 -23.91 12.97 -4.80
CA GLU A 11 -24.83 12.15 -4.02
C GLU A 11 -24.88 10.72 -4.55
N LEU A 12 -25.13 10.58 -5.87
CA LEU A 12 -25.19 9.29 -6.52
C LEU A 12 -23.89 8.48 -6.36
N LEU A 13 -22.74 9.09 -6.66
CA LEU A 13 -21.45 8.38 -6.69
C LEU A 13 -20.87 8.13 -5.32
N LEU A 14 -21.02 9.06 -4.38
CA LEU A 14 -20.40 8.95 -3.05
C LEU A 14 -21.32 8.36 -1.98
N LYS A 15 -22.63 8.44 -2.15
CA LYS A 15 -23.59 7.86 -1.20
C LYS A 15 -24.31 6.65 -1.77
N ASP A 16 -25.18 6.81 -2.77
CA ASP A 16 -26.09 5.75 -3.20
C ASP A 16 -25.38 4.50 -3.71
N LYS A 17 -24.32 4.69 -4.52
CA LYS A 17 -23.52 3.57 -5.05
C LYS A 17 -22.61 2.91 -4.03
N ASN A 18 -22.47 3.49 -2.84
CA ASN A 18 -21.65 2.94 -1.75
C ASN A 18 -22.49 2.37 -0.59
N VAL A 19 -23.80 2.38 -0.70
CA VAL A 19 -24.66 1.64 0.23
C VAL A 19 -24.34 0.15 0.12
N LEU A 20 -24.00 -0.48 1.23
CA LEU A 20 -23.65 -1.90 1.27
C LEU A 20 -24.90 -2.75 1.13
N GLN A 21 -25.31 -2.99 -0.10
CA GLN A 21 -26.38 -3.93 -0.45
C GLN A 21 -25.77 -5.32 -0.74
N GLU A 22 -26.59 -6.36 -0.76
CA GLU A 22 -26.15 -7.74 -1.04
C GLU A 22 -25.38 -7.83 -2.39
N SER A 23 -25.85 -7.12 -3.41
CA SER A 23 -25.21 -7.08 -4.72
C SER A 23 -23.82 -6.41 -4.71
N VAL A 24 -23.61 -5.41 -3.84
CA VAL A 24 -22.32 -4.75 -3.63
C VAL A 24 -21.40 -5.65 -2.83
N LEU A 25 -21.92 -6.26 -1.77
CA LEU A 25 -21.18 -7.21 -0.94
C LEU A 25 -20.69 -8.41 -1.76
N ASP A 26 -21.53 -8.91 -2.67
CA ASP A 26 -21.19 -10.03 -3.55
C ASP A 26 -20.05 -9.68 -4.52
N LYS A 27 -20.01 -8.44 -5.02
CA LYS A 27 -18.89 -7.94 -5.83
C LYS A 27 -17.59 -7.88 -5.02
N TYR A 28 -17.63 -7.39 -3.76
CA TYR A 28 -16.48 -7.42 -2.88
C TYR A 28 -16.00 -8.84 -2.57
N ARG A 29 -16.93 -9.77 -2.27
CA ARG A 29 -16.60 -11.18 -2.02
C ARG A 29 -15.92 -11.81 -3.23
N THR A 30 -16.48 -11.64 -4.41
CA THR A 30 -15.92 -12.19 -5.66
C THR A 30 -14.57 -11.56 -5.98
N ALA A 31 -14.44 -10.24 -5.89
CA ALA A 31 -13.16 -9.57 -6.07
C ALA A 31 -12.12 -10.07 -5.05
N GLY A 32 -12.53 -10.24 -3.79
CA GLY A 32 -11.69 -10.80 -2.74
C GLY A 32 -11.21 -12.22 -3.03
N GLN A 33 -12.12 -13.09 -3.49
CA GLN A 33 -11.76 -14.46 -3.86
C GLN A 33 -10.73 -14.49 -4.98
N VAL A 34 -10.90 -13.68 -6.03
CA VAL A 34 -9.91 -13.56 -7.12
C VAL A 34 -8.57 -13.07 -6.59
N THR A 35 -8.58 -12.00 -5.78
CA THR A 35 -7.37 -11.40 -5.20
C THR A 35 -6.63 -12.41 -4.29
N GLN A 36 -7.34 -13.10 -3.40
CA GLN A 36 -6.77 -14.13 -2.52
C GLN A 36 -6.18 -15.30 -3.30
N THR A 37 -6.86 -15.73 -4.36
CA THR A 37 -6.38 -16.83 -5.22
C THR A 37 -5.13 -16.42 -6.00
N ALA A 38 -5.09 -15.17 -6.48
CA ALA A 38 -3.92 -14.62 -7.18
C ALA A 38 -2.72 -14.48 -6.23
N LEU A 39 -2.92 -14.01 -5.00
CA LEU A 39 -1.85 -13.95 -4.00
C LEU A 39 -1.29 -15.34 -3.72
N LYS A 40 -2.17 -16.32 -3.49
CA LYS A 40 -1.75 -17.70 -3.27
C LYS A 40 -0.96 -18.24 -4.47
N TYR A 41 -1.44 -18.01 -5.68
CA TYR A 41 -0.76 -18.42 -6.91
C TYR A 41 0.67 -17.87 -6.99
N ILE A 42 0.88 -16.58 -6.74
CA ILE A 42 2.22 -15.97 -6.74
C ILE A 42 3.09 -16.52 -5.60
N THR A 43 2.52 -16.69 -4.41
CA THR A 43 3.23 -17.30 -3.28
C THR A 43 3.69 -18.73 -3.62
N ASP A 44 2.82 -19.52 -4.25
CA ASP A 44 3.14 -20.88 -4.68
C ASP A 44 4.23 -20.89 -5.77
N LEU A 45 4.20 -19.95 -6.73
CA LEU A 45 5.25 -19.79 -7.73
C LEU A 45 6.61 -19.44 -7.10
N ILE A 46 6.64 -18.54 -6.12
CA ILE A 46 7.86 -18.19 -5.39
C ILE A 46 8.37 -19.39 -4.59
N ASN A 47 7.49 -20.10 -3.89
CA ASN A 47 7.86 -21.30 -3.13
C ASN A 47 8.46 -22.36 -4.05
N ASN A 48 7.81 -22.66 -5.17
CA ASN A 48 8.28 -23.64 -6.12
C ASN A 48 9.64 -23.26 -6.70
N SER A 49 9.80 -22.01 -7.12
CA SER A 49 11.01 -21.51 -7.77
C SER A 49 12.20 -21.37 -6.81
N TYR A 50 11.97 -20.89 -5.59
CA TYR A 50 13.05 -20.53 -4.68
C TYR A 50 13.22 -21.48 -3.49
N HIS A 51 12.13 -21.90 -2.86
CA HIS A 51 12.21 -22.80 -1.70
C HIS A 51 12.35 -24.25 -2.11
N PHE A 52 11.66 -24.68 -3.17
CA PHE A 52 11.77 -26.06 -3.66
C PHE A 52 12.79 -26.21 -4.81
N GLY A 53 13.38 -25.08 -5.27
CA GLY A 53 14.48 -25.10 -6.23
C GLY A 53 14.11 -25.60 -7.63
N GLN A 54 12.87 -25.38 -8.06
CA GLN A 54 12.47 -25.72 -9.45
C GLN A 54 13.14 -24.78 -10.44
N GLU A 55 13.74 -25.35 -11.48
CA GLU A 55 14.36 -24.63 -12.57
C GLU A 55 13.47 -24.56 -13.81
N PRO A 56 13.47 -23.43 -14.57
CA PRO A 56 14.24 -22.22 -14.33
C PRO A 56 13.61 -21.35 -13.23
N GLN A 57 14.47 -20.68 -12.43
CA GLN A 57 13.99 -19.73 -11.42
C GLN A 57 13.28 -18.55 -12.08
N LEU A 58 12.05 -18.26 -11.63
CA LEU A 58 11.26 -17.14 -12.11
C LEU A 58 11.83 -15.80 -11.58
N ARG A 59 12.01 -14.84 -12.48
CA ARG A 59 12.45 -13.49 -12.13
C ARG A 59 11.26 -12.60 -11.76
N ILE A 60 11.52 -11.50 -11.07
CA ILE A 60 10.49 -10.54 -10.63
C ILE A 60 9.57 -10.08 -11.79
N PRO A 61 10.06 -9.68 -12.98
CA PRO A 61 9.17 -9.32 -14.09
C PRO A 61 8.25 -10.45 -14.54
N GLU A 62 8.75 -11.67 -14.51
CA GLU A 62 7.98 -12.87 -14.88
C GLU A 62 6.88 -13.15 -13.85
N LEU A 63 7.21 -13.08 -12.56
CA LEU A 63 6.23 -13.21 -11.48
C LEU A 63 5.14 -12.13 -11.56
N CYS A 64 5.51 -10.87 -11.85
CA CYS A 64 4.55 -9.78 -11.98
C CYS A 64 3.55 -10.02 -13.12
N ILE A 65 4.04 -10.37 -14.32
CA ILE A 65 3.14 -10.58 -15.47
C ILE A 65 2.28 -11.84 -15.34
N LEU A 66 2.79 -12.89 -14.70
CA LEU A 66 2.02 -14.09 -14.40
C LEU A 66 0.90 -13.81 -13.42
N GLY A 67 1.16 -13.00 -12.37
CA GLY A 67 0.13 -12.57 -11.42
C GLY A 67 -0.97 -11.75 -12.09
N ASP A 68 -0.59 -10.79 -12.93
CA ASP A 68 -1.53 -9.97 -13.68
C ASP A 68 -2.38 -10.82 -14.65
N SER A 69 -1.73 -11.74 -15.38
CA SER A 69 -2.42 -12.65 -16.30
C SER A 69 -3.41 -13.57 -15.58
N PHE A 70 -3.00 -14.10 -14.42
CA PHE A 70 -3.87 -14.92 -13.60
C PHE A 70 -5.11 -14.17 -13.11
N MET A 71 -4.94 -12.92 -12.64
CA MET A 71 -6.06 -12.09 -12.19
C MET A 71 -7.07 -11.87 -13.32
N VAL A 72 -6.62 -11.51 -14.52
CA VAL A 72 -7.51 -11.26 -15.68
C VAL A 72 -8.22 -12.54 -16.10
N ALA A 73 -7.49 -13.66 -16.24
CA ALA A 73 -8.07 -14.94 -16.63
C ALA A 73 -9.15 -15.43 -15.65
N ARG A 74 -8.96 -15.17 -14.34
CA ARG A 74 -9.97 -15.50 -13.33
C ARG A 74 -11.16 -14.54 -13.36
N LEU A 75 -10.95 -13.24 -13.55
CA LEU A 75 -12.04 -12.26 -13.65
C LEU A 75 -12.96 -12.55 -14.85
N GLU A 76 -12.44 -13.05 -15.95
CA GLU A 76 -13.25 -13.39 -17.14
C GLU A 76 -14.30 -14.48 -16.88
N GLN A 77 -14.12 -15.26 -15.82
CA GLN A 77 -15.07 -16.32 -15.44
C GLN A 77 -16.32 -15.76 -14.73
N PHE A 78 -16.24 -14.56 -14.16
CA PHE A 78 -17.30 -13.96 -13.35
C PHE A 78 -18.01 -12.81 -14.05
N TYR A 79 -19.27 -12.61 -13.73
CA TYR A 79 -20.11 -11.48 -14.18
C TYR A 79 -20.07 -11.20 -15.69
N LYS A 80 -20.03 -12.24 -16.52
CA LYS A 80 -20.05 -12.14 -17.98
C LYS A 80 -21.23 -11.28 -18.42
N ASN A 81 -20.97 -10.12 -19.03
CA ASN A 81 -21.97 -9.17 -19.52
C ASN A 81 -22.98 -8.63 -18.47
N LYS A 82 -22.67 -8.77 -17.16
CA LYS A 82 -23.55 -8.30 -16.07
C LYS A 82 -23.01 -7.08 -15.33
N VAL A 83 -21.77 -6.71 -15.57
CA VAL A 83 -21.12 -5.52 -15.01
C VAL A 83 -20.48 -4.71 -16.10
N ASN A 84 -20.42 -3.38 -15.91
CA ASN A 84 -19.87 -2.47 -16.92
C ASN A 84 -18.34 -2.63 -17.04
N GLU A 85 -17.66 -2.84 -15.92
CA GLU A 85 -16.21 -2.95 -15.89
C GLU A 85 -15.73 -3.94 -14.83
N ARG A 86 -14.63 -4.58 -15.15
CA ARG A 86 -13.88 -5.45 -14.25
C ARG A 86 -12.44 -5.52 -14.74
N GLY A 87 -11.50 -5.57 -13.83
CA GLY A 87 -10.10 -5.57 -14.22
C GLY A 87 -9.14 -5.53 -13.04
N ILE A 88 -7.89 -5.29 -13.37
CA ILE A 88 -6.83 -5.10 -12.39
C ILE A 88 -6.98 -3.71 -11.76
N ALA A 89 -7.14 -3.66 -10.44
CA ALA A 89 -7.13 -2.41 -9.67
C ALA A 89 -5.71 -1.99 -9.29
N LEU A 90 -4.86 -2.96 -8.97
CA LEU A 90 -3.44 -2.79 -8.69
C LEU A 90 -2.68 -3.88 -9.43
N PRO A 91 -1.80 -3.53 -10.37
CA PRO A 91 -0.88 -4.47 -10.98
C PRO A 91 -0.03 -5.18 -9.92
N THR A 92 0.33 -6.41 -10.17
CA THR A 92 1.19 -7.17 -9.27
C THR A 92 2.54 -6.49 -9.13
N THR A 93 2.89 -6.11 -7.90
CA THR A 93 4.21 -5.60 -7.53
C THR A 93 4.93 -6.59 -6.63
N ILE A 94 6.23 -6.70 -6.81
CA ILE A 94 7.10 -7.51 -5.96
C ILE A 94 8.23 -6.61 -5.45
N ASP A 95 7.98 -6.01 -4.31
CA ASP A 95 8.87 -5.06 -3.66
C ASP A 95 9.84 -5.81 -2.75
N VAL A 96 11.15 -5.59 -2.90
CA VAL A 96 12.18 -6.29 -2.13
C VAL A 96 12.83 -5.34 -1.12
N ASP A 97 13.06 -5.82 0.07
CA ASP A 97 13.77 -5.16 1.18
C ASP A 97 13.33 -3.70 1.38
N SER A 98 14.18 -2.73 1.04
CA SER A 98 13.93 -1.29 1.27
C SER A 98 12.96 -0.65 0.28
N VAL A 99 12.55 -1.35 -0.77
CA VAL A 99 11.48 -0.86 -1.66
C VAL A 99 10.17 -0.94 -0.90
N ALA A 100 9.59 0.20 -0.58
CA ALA A 100 8.33 0.28 0.16
C ALA A 100 7.11 0.00 -0.73
N GLN A 101 7.21 0.35 -2.02
CA GLN A 101 6.12 0.14 -2.99
C GLN A 101 6.53 0.45 -4.42
N GLY A 102 5.83 -0.17 -5.38
CA GLY A 102 5.78 0.23 -6.77
C GLY A 102 6.72 -0.53 -7.71
N TRP A 103 7.41 -1.57 -7.25
CA TRP A 103 8.30 -2.34 -8.09
C TRP A 103 7.54 -3.41 -8.89
N CYS A 104 7.20 -3.08 -10.13
CA CYS A 104 6.53 -3.98 -11.08
C CYS A 104 7.19 -3.89 -12.46
N PRO A 105 8.45 -4.32 -12.59
CA PRO A 105 9.21 -4.18 -13.83
C PRO A 105 8.57 -4.93 -14.99
N GLU A 106 8.77 -4.44 -16.20
CA GLU A 106 8.41 -5.11 -17.44
C GLU A 106 9.51 -6.09 -17.89
N LEU A 107 9.16 -7.02 -18.75
CA LEU A 107 10.08 -8.08 -19.18
C LEU A 107 11.33 -7.56 -19.91
N ASP A 108 11.26 -6.38 -20.51
CA ASP A 108 12.38 -5.73 -21.22
C ASP A 108 13.25 -4.87 -20.29
N ASP A 109 12.84 -4.59 -19.06
CA ASP A 109 13.58 -3.73 -18.13
C ASP A 109 14.85 -4.40 -17.60
N VAL A 110 14.83 -5.70 -17.37
CA VAL A 110 15.99 -6.45 -16.84
C VAL A 110 17.14 -6.48 -17.86
N GLU A 111 16.84 -6.62 -19.14
CA GLU A 111 17.85 -6.58 -20.20
C GLU A 111 18.60 -5.23 -20.25
N ASN A 112 17.90 -4.14 -19.97
CA ASN A 112 18.47 -2.79 -19.94
C ASN A 112 19.36 -2.53 -18.72
N ILE A 113 19.09 -3.18 -17.59
CA ILE A 113 19.89 -3.04 -16.36
C ILE A 113 21.22 -3.79 -16.52
N GLN A 114 21.22 -4.98 -17.10
CA GLN A 114 22.43 -5.76 -17.33
C GLN A 114 23.44 -5.06 -18.26
N ASN A 115 22.95 -4.31 -19.24
CA ASN A 115 23.79 -3.62 -20.22
C ASN A 115 24.51 -2.37 -19.68
N LYS A 116 24.21 -1.91 -18.45
CA LYS A 116 24.75 -0.64 -17.91
C LYS A 116 25.85 -0.79 -16.87
N ASN A 117 26.35 -2.00 -16.59
CA ASN A 117 27.38 -2.29 -15.56
C ASN A 117 27.12 -1.64 -14.17
N LYS A 118 25.85 -1.31 -13.87
CA LYS A 118 25.45 -0.71 -12.61
C LYS A 118 24.64 -1.73 -11.81
N THR A 119 25.18 -2.12 -10.68
CA THR A 119 24.42 -2.87 -9.66
C THR A 119 23.35 -1.94 -9.09
N SER A 120 22.10 -2.22 -9.43
CA SER A 120 20.99 -1.54 -8.75
C SER A 120 20.87 -2.11 -7.35
N PRO A 121 20.91 -1.30 -6.28
CA PRO A 121 20.67 -1.77 -4.92
C PRO A 121 19.25 -2.29 -4.68
N PHE A 122 18.34 -2.11 -5.64
CA PHE A 122 16.97 -2.65 -5.62
C PHE A 122 16.87 -4.10 -6.06
N LEU A 123 17.86 -4.54 -6.81
CA LEU A 123 17.95 -5.90 -7.23
C LEU A 123 19.03 -6.52 -6.36
N SER A 124 18.64 -7.39 -5.49
CA SER A 124 19.58 -8.22 -4.74
C SER A 124 20.50 -9.01 -5.71
N SER A 125 20.09 -9.12 -6.98
CA SER A 125 20.93 -9.62 -8.06
C SER A 125 20.73 -8.81 -9.35
N ALA A 126 21.78 -8.67 -10.16
CA ALA A 126 21.70 -8.11 -11.50
C ALA A 126 20.73 -8.89 -12.42
N THR A 127 20.28 -10.06 -12.02
CA THR A 127 19.38 -10.94 -12.77
C THR A 127 17.90 -10.73 -12.46
N GLY A 128 17.55 -9.93 -11.45
CA GLY A 128 16.16 -9.77 -10.98
C GLY A 128 15.61 -11.00 -10.24
N ALA A 129 16.48 -11.90 -9.79
CA ALA A 129 16.14 -13.06 -8.99
C ALA A 129 16.15 -12.71 -7.49
N LEU A 130 15.30 -13.37 -6.71
CA LEU A 130 15.25 -13.25 -5.26
C LEU A 130 16.40 -14.03 -4.61
N ARG A 131 16.80 -13.64 -3.39
CA ARG A 131 17.87 -14.28 -2.63
C ARG A 131 17.37 -14.70 -1.24
N PRO A 132 17.98 -15.73 -0.65
CA PRO A 132 17.74 -16.06 0.76
C PRO A 132 17.99 -14.86 1.66
N GLY A 133 17.04 -14.60 2.58
CA GLY A 133 17.04 -13.45 3.47
C GLY A 133 16.38 -12.19 2.92
N ASP A 134 15.90 -12.19 1.67
CA ASP A 134 15.10 -11.09 1.13
C ASP A 134 13.72 -11.04 1.78
N LEU A 135 13.26 -9.82 2.12
CA LEU A 135 11.86 -9.55 2.43
C LEU A 135 11.13 -9.20 1.14
N VAL A 136 10.17 -10.00 0.78
CA VAL A 136 9.39 -9.84 -0.45
C VAL A 136 7.98 -9.43 -0.12
N LYS A 137 7.56 -8.24 -0.56
CA LYS A 137 6.19 -7.74 -0.44
C LYS A 137 5.47 -7.94 -1.76
N ILE A 138 4.47 -8.79 -1.76
CA ILE A 138 3.61 -9.05 -2.91
C ILE A 138 2.38 -8.18 -2.75
N THR A 139 2.14 -7.26 -3.69
CA THR A 139 0.93 -6.43 -3.68
C THR A 139 0.19 -6.60 -4.99
N LEU A 140 -1.10 -6.83 -4.92
CA LEU A 140 -1.98 -6.96 -6.08
C LEU A 140 -3.44 -6.65 -5.71
N GLY A 141 -4.28 -6.44 -6.70
CA GLY A 141 -5.70 -6.19 -6.46
C GLY A 141 -6.54 -6.14 -7.73
N VAL A 142 -7.81 -6.45 -7.59
CA VAL A 142 -8.78 -6.40 -8.67
C VAL A 142 -9.98 -5.52 -8.30
N HIS A 143 -10.74 -5.12 -9.30
CA HIS A 143 -12.03 -4.48 -9.11
C HIS A 143 -13.12 -5.16 -9.94
N ILE A 144 -14.34 -5.08 -9.45
CA ILE A 144 -15.55 -5.44 -10.16
C ILE A 144 -16.50 -4.25 -10.04
N ASP A 145 -16.84 -3.63 -11.17
CA ASP A 145 -17.72 -2.46 -11.24
C ASP A 145 -17.27 -1.30 -10.31
N GLY A 146 -15.96 -1.09 -10.23
CA GLY A 146 -15.36 -0.04 -9.40
C GLY A 146 -15.19 -0.38 -7.92
N TYR A 147 -15.68 -1.52 -7.45
CA TYR A 147 -15.47 -2.00 -6.08
C TYR A 147 -14.16 -2.77 -6.00
N THR A 148 -13.18 -2.19 -5.31
CA THR A 148 -11.80 -2.68 -5.30
C THR A 148 -11.56 -3.63 -4.13
N SER A 149 -10.75 -4.64 -4.40
CA SER A 149 -10.18 -5.56 -3.42
C SER A 149 -8.67 -5.59 -3.62
N GLN A 150 -7.91 -5.33 -2.57
CA GLN A 150 -6.45 -5.29 -2.64
C GLN A 150 -5.83 -6.01 -1.45
N VAL A 151 -4.63 -6.55 -1.67
CA VAL A 151 -3.84 -7.25 -0.66
C VAL A 151 -2.37 -6.89 -0.81
N SER A 152 -1.65 -6.83 0.30
CA SER A 152 -0.21 -6.92 0.34
C SER A 152 0.19 -7.87 1.45
N HIS A 153 1.18 -8.70 1.19
CA HIS A 153 1.72 -9.62 2.17
C HIS A 153 3.23 -9.70 2.05
N THR A 154 3.90 -9.73 3.19
CA THR A 154 5.35 -9.86 3.28
C THR A 154 5.74 -11.30 3.57
N MET A 155 6.52 -11.87 2.67
CA MET A 155 7.13 -13.18 2.88
C MET A 155 8.66 -13.09 2.91
N VAL A 156 9.29 -14.02 3.61
CA VAL A 156 10.75 -14.18 3.68
C VAL A 156 11.17 -15.26 2.69
N ILE A 157 12.24 -15.00 1.94
CA ILE A 157 12.88 -16.03 1.13
C ILE A 157 13.87 -16.80 2.00
N TYR A 158 13.63 -18.08 2.18
CA TYR A 158 14.54 -18.98 2.89
C TYR A 158 15.48 -19.69 1.91
N PRO A 159 16.62 -20.20 2.38
CA PRO A 159 17.47 -21.07 1.57
C PRO A 159 16.67 -22.27 1.04
N PRO A 160 16.96 -22.75 -0.18
CA PRO A 160 16.29 -23.92 -0.75
C PRO A 160 16.35 -25.15 0.18
N GLY A 161 15.21 -25.82 0.35
CA GLY A 161 15.12 -27.00 1.19
C GLY A 161 13.66 -27.38 1.49
N PRO A 162 13.40 -28.60 2.00
CA PRO A 162 12.06 -29.06 2.31
C PRO A 162 11.36 -28.24 3.40
N GLN A 163 12.14 -27.62 4.30
CA GLN A 163 11.66 -26.72 5.34
C GLN A 163 12.75 -25.71 5.69
N PRO A 164 12.40 -24.50 6.18
CA PRO A 164 13.35 -23.55 6.72
C PRO A 164 14.14 -24.19 7.88
N GLN A 165 15.45 -24.00 7.90
CA GLN A 165 16.32 -24.54 8.96
C GLN A 165 16.21 -23.75 10.27
N GLY A 166 15.65 -22.55 10.25
CA GLY A 166 15.45 -21.70 11.40
C GLY A 166 14.65 -20.45 11.06
N PRO A 167 14.22 -19.68 12.08
CA PRO A 167 13.52 -18.42 11.87
C PRO A 167 14.46 -17.35 11.30
N LEU A 168 13.90 -16.40 10.56
CA LEU A 168 14.61 -15.16 10.25
C LEU A 168 14.84 -14.38 11.55
N LEU A 169 16.05 -13.87 11.74
CA LEU A 169 16.45 -13.07 12.90
C LEU A 169 16.79 -11.63 12.50
N GLY A 170 16.96 -10.78 13.50
CA GLY A 170 17.44 -9.40 13.34
C GLY A 170 16.36 -8.43 12.89
N ILE A 171 16.79 -7.26 12.42
CA ILE A 171 15.89 -6.12 12.14
C ILE A 171 14.76 -6.42 11.14
N LYS A 172 15.01 -7.31 10.20
CA LYS A 172 13.99 -7.72 9.24
C LYS A 172 12.87 -8.52 9.92
N ALA A 173 13.23 -9.37 10.90
CA ALA A 173 12.26 -10.12 11.69
C ALA A 173 11.37 -9.20 12.53
N ASP A 174 11.97 -8.14 13.10
CA ASP A 174 11.25 -7.14 13.92
C ASP A 174 10.17 -6.44 13.06
N ALA A 175 10.52 -6.04 11.83
CA ALA A 175 9.57 -5.40 10.92
C ALA A 175 8.42 -6.32 10.49
N VAL A 176 8.71 -7.61 10.21
CA VAL A 176 7.67 -8.59 9.82
C VAL A 176 6.71 -8.84 10.98
N ALA A 177 7.24 -9.05 12.20
CA ALA A 177 6.42 -9.25 13.39
C ALA A 177 5.54 -8.03 13.68
N ALA A 178 6.14 -6.82 13.66
CA ALA A 178 5.41 -5.57 13.90
C ALA A 178 4.27 -5.36 12.88
N ALA A 179 4.54 -5.54 11.59
CA ALA A 179 3.55 -5.32 10.54
C ALA A 179 2.38 -6.31 10.66
N HIS A 180 2.67 -7.58 10.91
CA HIS A 180 1.64 -8.61 11.06
C HIS A 180 0.77 -8.37 12.29
N ILE A 181 1.39 -8.13 13.45
CA ILE A 181 0.66 -7.88 14.71
C ILE A 181 -0.18 -6.60 14.61
N ALA A 182 0.36 -5.52 14.05
CA ALA A 182 -0.39 -4.28 13.86
C ALA A 182 -1.59 -4.48 12.93
N MET A 183 -1.43 -5.23 11.83
CA MET A 183 -2.52 -5.56 10.91
C MET A 183 -3.65 -6.31 11.64
N GLU A 184 -3.32 -7.39 12.34
CA GLU A 184 -4.32 -8.21 13.05
C GLU A 184 -5.02 -7.39 14.16
N SER A 185 -4.27 -6.57 14.90
CA SER A 185 -4.81 -5.71 15.95
C SER A 185 -5.77 -4.65 15.41
N VAL A 186 -5.41 -3.99 14.31
CA VAL A 186 -6.27 -2.96 13.68
C VAL A 186 -7.53 -3.60 13.08
N VAL A 187 -7.43 -4.76 12.43
CA VAL A 187 -8.60 -5.48 11.90
C VAL A 187 -9.55 -5.90 13.03
N ALA A 188 -9.01 -6.40 14.15
CA ALA A 188 -9.80 -6.74 15.32
C ALA A 188 -10.47 -5.51 15.94
N LEU A 189 -9.75 -4.39 16.03
CA LEU A 189 -10.30 -3.11 16.51
C LEU A 189 -11.45 -2.63 15.61
N LEU A 190 -11.29 -2.69 14.27
CA LEU A 190 -12.36 -2.33 13.34
C LEU A 190 -13.61 -3.21 13.52
N ALA A 191 -13.44 -4.48 13.88
CA ALA A 191 -14.58 -5.35 14.16
C ALA A 191 -15.37 -4.91 15.42
N CYS A 192 -14.73 -4.25 16.39
CA CYS A 192 -15.42 -3.68 17.55
C CYS A 192 -16.40 -2.56 17.17
N ALA A 193 -16.25 -1.93 16.00
CA ALA A 193 -17.23 -0.95 15.53
C ALA A 193 -18.63 -1.57 15.26
N LEU A 194 -18.70 -2.88 15.08
CA LEU A 194 -19.96 -3.63 14.93
C LEU A 194 -20.56 -4.08 16.28
N THR A 195 -19.74 -4.14 17.33
CA THR A 195 -20.09 -4.55 18.68
C THR A 195 -19.36 -3.66 19.70
N PRO A 196 -19.78 -2.38 19.84
CA PRO A 196 -19.06 -1.40 20.66
C PRO A 196 -18.90 -1.82 22.12
N GLU A 197 -19.81 -2.62 22.65
CA GLU A 197 -19.76 -3.16 24.01
C GLU A 197 -18.55 -4.08 24.26
N LYS A 198 -17.87 -4.52 23.21
CA LYS A 198 -16.67 -5.37 23.30
C LYS A 198 -15.37 -4.59 23.12
N LEU A 199 -15.46 -3.27 22.93
CA LEU A 199 -14.27 -2.44 22.85
C LEU A 199 -13.54 -2.47 24.21
N PRO A 200 -12.25 -2.86 24.25
CA PRO A 200 -11.49 -2.84 25.49
C PRO A 200 -11.47 -1.44 26.12
N SER A 201 -11.69 -1.34 27.43
CA SER A 201 -11.73 -0.06 28.13
C SER A 201 -10.43 0.75 28.03
N SER A 202 -9.31 0.08 27.90
CA SER A 202 -8.00 0.73 27.69
C SER A 202 -7.82 1.34 26.29
N LEU A 203 -8.66 0.94 25.34
CA LEU A 203 -8.69 1.48 23.97
C LEU A 203 -9.85 2.44 23.74
N ASP A 204 -10.75 2.57 24.70
CA ASP A 204 -11.89 3.48 24.63
C ASP A 204 -11.50 4.86 25.16
N ASP A 205 -11.74 5.88 24.38
CA ASP A 205 -11.53 7.29 24.78
C ASP A 205 -12.76 7.91 25.48
N GLY A 206 -13.72 7.06 25.92
CA GLY A 206 -14.97 7.46 26.55
C GLY A 206 -16.12 7.71 25.57
N THR A 207 -15.89 7.55 24.27
CA THR A 207 -16.94 7.69 23.25
C THR A 207 -17.69 6.38 22.97
N HIS A 208 -17.19 5.26 23.48
CA HIS A 208 -17.66 3.91 23.19
C HIS A 208 -17.76 3.61 21.69
N ALA A 209 -16.87 4.19 20.92
CA ALA A 209 -16.81 4.06 19.47
C ALA A 209 -15.38 3.88 18.97
N VAL A 210 -15.22 3.07 17.95
CA VAL A 210 -13.93 2.97 17.24
C VAL A 210 -13.74 4.20 16.38
N ASN A 211 -12.66 4.92 16.60
CA ASN A 211 -12.32 6.15 15.88
C ASN A 211 -10.88 6.12 15.34
N GLY A 212 -10.50 7.16 14.60
CA GLY A 212 -9.17 7.24 14.00
C GLY A 212 -8.04 7.30 15.03
N ARG A 213 -8.29 7.91 16.21
CA ARG A 213 -7.28 8.02 17.28
C ARG A 213 -6.94 6.66 17.87
N ASN A 214 -7.96 5.81 18.13
CA ASN A 214 -7.74 4.44 18.61
C ASN A 214 -6.95 3.61 17.61
N ILE A 215 -7.27 3.73 16.30
CA ILE A 215 -6.56 3.04 15.22
C ILE A 215 -5.09 3.44 15.21
N ARG A 216 -4.80 4.74 15.26
CA ARG A 216 -3.43 5.26 15.31
C ARG A 216 -2.70 4.79 16.55
N LEU A 217 -3.33 4.89 17.71
CA LEU A 217 -2.75 4.50 18.99
C LEU A 217 -2.31 3.04 19.02
N VAL A 218 -3.16 2.13 18.52
CA VAL A 218 -2.85 0.69 18.45
C VAL A 218 -1.66 0.44 17.52
N ALA A 219 -1.69 1.00 16.30
CA ALA A 219 -0.61 0.79 15.34
C ALA A 219 0.72 1.37 15.82
N ASP A 220 0.73 2.59 16.36
CA ASP A 220 1.93 3.25 16.88
C ASP A 220 2.52 2.53 18.11
N THR A 221 1.65 1.95 18.97
CA THR A 221 2.11 1.19 20.13
C THR A 221 2.80 -0.11 19.70
N VAL A 222 2.23 -0.83 18.73
CA VAL A 222 2.90 -2.02 18.16
C VAL A 222 4.23 -1.63 17.52
N ALA A 223 4.27 -0.58 16.71
CA ALA A 223 5.50 -0.14 16.05
C ALA A 223 6.60 0.18 17.09
N ARG A 224 6.28 0.94 18.15
CA ARG A 224 7.22 1.27 19.24
C ARG A 224 7.69 0.04 19.98
N SER A 225 6.82 -0.90 20.29
CA SER A 225 7.17 -2.14 21.01
C SER A 225 8.19 -2.98 20.26
N TYR A 226 8.18 -2.94 18.93
CA TYR A 226 9.13 -3.66 18.06
C TYR A 226 10.29 -2.80 17.55
N ASN A 227 10.54 -1.63 18.14
CA ASN A 227 11.55 -0.68 17.68
C ASN A 227 11.45 -0.39 16.17
N CYS A 228 10.23 -0.25 15.70
CA CYS A 228 9.90 0.07 14.32
C CYS A 228 9.29 1.46 14.19
N CYS A 229 9.36 2.01 12.99
CA CYS A 229 8.65 3.22 12.59
C CYS A 229 7.62 2.87 11.52
N ILE A 230 6.45 3.50 11.56
CA ILE A 230 5.46 3.36 10.51
C ILE A 230 5.86 4.26 9.33
N VAL A 231 6.05 3.64 8.17
CA VAL A 231 6.51 4.33 6.96
C VAL A 231 5.45 5.32 6.46
N PRO A 232 5.82 6.55 6.09
CA PRO A 232 4.90 7.53 5.51
C PRO A 232 4.11 6.97 4.33
N GLY A 233 2.82 7.33 4.25
CA GLY A 233 1.89 6.79 3.27
C GLY A 233 1.25 5.46 3.68
N SER A 234 1.55 4.92 4.89
CA SER A 234 0.71 3.92 5.55
C SER A 234 -0.62 4.53 5.91
N ARG A 235 -1.69 3.75 5.84
CA ARG A 235 -3.03 4.29 6.06
C ARG A 235 -4.04 3.21 6.44
N VAL A 236 -5.05 3.63 7.17
CA VAL A 236 -6.31 2.91 7.34
C VAL A 236 -7.40 3.82 6.82
N ARG A 237 -7.97 3.51 5.65
CA ARG A 237 -8.85 4.43 4.93
C ARG A 237 -10.16 3.76 4.54
N ARG A 238 -11.28 4.49 4.69
CA ARG A 238 -12.55 4.10 4.07
C ARG A 238 -12.41 4.13 2.55
N VAL A 239 -12.88 3.07 1.89
CA VAL A 239 -12.86 2.93 0.44
C VAL A 239 -14.27 3.03 -0.12
N ARG A 240 -14.40 3.69 -1.25
CA ARG A 240 -15.64 3.82 -2.00
C ARG A 240 -15.45 3.31 -3.43
N ARG A 241 -16.55 3.18 -4.14
CA ARG A 241 -16.54 2.82 -5.56
C ARG A 241 -15.62 3.74 -6.36
N PHE A 242 -14.81 3.19 -7.25
CA PHE A 242 -13.77 3.86 -8.06
C PHE A 242 -12.60 4.48 -7.28
N LEU A 243 -12.53 4.33 -5.97
CA LEU A 243 -11.34 4.68 -5.21
C LEU A 243 -10.36 3.50 -5.25
N ALA A 244 -9.30 3.63 -6.04
CA ALA A 244 -8.24 2.64 -6.10
C ALA A 244 -7.14 3.00 -5.10
N GLY A 245 -7.11 2.27 -4.03
CA GLY A 245 -6.06 2.11 -3.02
C GLY A 245 -5.11 3.28 -2.76
N GLN A 246 -4.15 3.49 -3.61
CA GLN A 246 -3.08 4.46 -3.39
C GLN A 246 -3.36 5.85 -3.95
N ASN A 247 -4.28 5.95 -4.90
CA ASN A 247 -4.60 7.23 -5.52
C ASN A 247 -5.91 7.76 -4.97
N GLU A 248 -5.93 9.05 -4.77
CA GLU A 248 -7.17 9.77 -4.58
C GLU A 248 -8.03 9.55 -5.84
N GLY A 249 -9.26 9.12 -5.64
CA GLY A 249 -10.17 8.88 -6.75
C GLY A 249 -10.38 10.12 -7.57
N ILE A 250 -10.92 9.97 -8.79
CA ILE A 250 -11.30 11.06 -9.68
C ILE A 250 -12.30 12.00 -9.01
N VAL A 251 -13.09 11.44 -8.08
CA VAL A 251 -14.10 12.16 -7.32
C VAL A 251 -13.52 12.65 -6.01
N ALA A 252 -13.51 13.96 -5.78
CA ALA A 252 -13.10 14.55 -4.51
C ALA A 252 -14.06 14.08 -3.40
N GLU A 253 -13.52 13.33 -2.44
CA GLU A 253 -14.25 12.87 -1.28
C GLU A 253 -14.32 14.00 -0.23
N ARG A 254 -15.49 14.62 -0.07
CA ARG A 254 -15.68 15.71 0.90
C ARG A 254 -15.66 15.25 2.36
N ASP A 255 -16.04 13.99 2.63
CA ASP A 255 -16.06 13.38 3.96
C ASP A 255 -15.01 12.26 4.06
N PHE A 256 -13.76 12.60 3.81
CA PHE A 256 -12.64 11.68 3.95
C PHE A 256 -12.59 11.08 5.37
N LYS A 257 -12.53 9.75 5.44
CA LYS A 257 -12.30 9.02 6.69
C LYS A 257 -11.05 8.16 6.54
N GLY A 258 -10.05 8.48 7.31
CA GLY A 258 -8.83 7.68 7.28
C GLY A 258 -7.72 8.24 8.16
N VAL A 259 -7.01 7.34 8.78
CA VAL A 259 -5.74 7.59 9.47
C VAL A 259 -4.63 7.47 8.45
N VAL A 260 -3.80 8.49 8.33
CA VAL A 260 -2.64 8.50 7.43
C VAL A 260 -1.39 8.83 8.24
N TRP A 261 -0.35 8.02 8.08
CA TRP A 261 0.96 8.29 8.67
C TRP A 261 1.80 9.12 7.71
N THR A 262 2.30 10.24 8.21
CA THR A 262 3.11 11.21 7.48
C THR A 262 4.40 11.51 8.24
N GLU A 263 5.33 12.16 7.59
CA GLU A 263 6.55 12.66 8.22
C GLU A 263 6.24 13.65 9.34
N SER A 264 5.18 14.47 9.18
CA SER A 264 4.72 15.41 10.22
C SER A 264 4.27 14.71 11.49
N HIS A 265 3.68 13.53 11.39
CA HIS A 265 3.32 12.73 12.55
C HIS A 265 4.56 12.23 13.32
N GLN A 266 5.57 11.74 12.60
CA GLN A 266 6.86 11.35 13.22
C GLN A 266 7.56 12.54 13.88
N GLU A 267 7.53 13.70 13.23
CA GLU A 267 8.05 14.95 13.77
C GLU A 267 7.36 15.33 15.10
N SER A 268 6.04 15.28 15.15
CA SER A 268 5.26 15.55 16.36
C SER A 268 5.63 14.60 17.50
N GLN A 269 5.82 13.32 17.20
CA GLN A 269 6.27 12.31 18.19
C GLN A 269 7.68 12.62 18.72
N LEU A 270 8.61 13.04 17.86
CA LEU A 270 9.95 13.43 18.25
C LEU A 270 9.96 14.67 19.14
N LEU A 271 9.16 15.68 18.81
CA LEU A 271 9.00 16.89 19.61
C LEU A 271 8.38 16.60 20.97
N ALA A 272 7.33 15.78 21.03
CA ALA A 272 6.72 15.35 22.29
C ALA A 272 7.72 14.61 23.19
N SER A 273 8.55 13.73 22.61
CA SER A 273 9.60 13.02 23.35
C SER A 273 10.72 13.91 23.87
N ALA A 274 10.89 15.11 23.29
CA ALA A 274 11.85 16.13 23.72
C ALA A 274 11.28 17.08 24.80
N GLY A 275 10.04 16.85 25.28
CA GLY A 275 9.39 17.71 26.27
C GLY A 275 8.84 19.02 25.68
N GLN A 276 8.83 19.15 24.37
CA GLN A 276 8.20 20.26 23.67
C GLN A 276 6.78 19.85 23.28
N THR A 277 5.78 20.45 23.92
CA THR A 277 4.39 20.27 23.53
C THR A 277 4.16 20.97 22.18
N GLY A 278 4.21 20.18 21.11
CA GLY A 278 3.68 20.64 19.83
C GLY A 278 2.18 20.83 20.00
N GLN A 279 1.68 22.05 19.88
CA GLN A 279 0.25 22.24 19.68
C GLN A 279 -0.13 21.55 18.38
N GLU A 280 -0.98 20.53 18.45
CA GLU A 280 -1.75 20.11 17.29
C GLU A 280 -2.57 21.33 16.85
N VAL A 281 -2.09 22.01 15.83
CA VAL A 281 -2.85 23.10 15.24
C VAL A 281 -4.00 22.48 14.49
N ALA A 282 -5.12 22.36 15.17
CA ALA A 282 -6.40 22.07 14.53
C ALA A 282 -6.79 23.27 13.68
N LEU A 283 -6.24 23.38 12.47
CA LEU A 283 -6.72 24.29 11.45
C LEU A 283 -8.07 23.80 10.94
N ARG A 284 -9.13 24.09 11.69
CA ARG A 284 -10.49 23.75 11.29
C ARG A 284 -11.32 25.02 11.13
N SER A 285 -11.52 25.42 9.90
CA SER A 285 -12.82 25.96 9.54
C SER A 285 -13.75 24.78 9.21
N GLU A 286 -14.98 24.78 9.70
CA GLU A 286 -15.96 23.71 9.44
C GLU A 286 -16.17 23.44 7.93
N ALA A 287 -15.89 24.39 7.07
CA ALA A 287 -16.01 24.30 5.62
C ALA A 287 -14.83 23.56 4.92
N THR A 288 -13.64 23.53 5.51
CA THR A 288 -12.43 22.91 4.93
C THR A 288 -12.03 21.60 5.64
N ALA A 289 -12.69 21.27 6.74
CA ALA A 289 -12.35 20.15 7.63
C ALA A 289 -12.36 18.78 6.93
N ASN A 290 -13.02 18.64 5.81
CA ASN A 290 -13.35 17.34 5.23
C ASN A 290 -12.35 16.86 4.18
N ALA A 291 -11.42 17.68 3.74
CA ALA A 291 -10.42 17.32 2.72
C ALA A 291 -9.06 16.93 3.32
N VAL A 292 -8.80 17.30 4.59
CA VAL A 292 -7.55 16.98 5.28
C VAL A 292 -7.70 15.70 6.09
N PRO A 293 -6.79 14.72 5.99
CA PRO A 293 -6.78 13.57 6.85
C PRO A 293 -6.78 13.99 8.33
N SER A 294 -7.81 13.63 9.06
CA SER A 294 -7.92 13.88 10.49
C SER A 294 -8.36 12.58 11.16
N ASP A 295 -7.84 12.34 12.36
CA ASP A 295 -8.20 11.15 13.14
C ASP A 295 -9.59 11.29 13.80
N ASP A 296 -10.28 12.44 13.61
CA ASP A 296 -11.60 12.72 14.19
C ASP A 296 -12.73 12.18 13.31
N PHE A 297 -12.81 10.88 13.21
CA PHE A 297 -13.95 10.19 12.59
C PHE A 297 -14.26 8.92 13.34
N ASN A 298 -15.54 8.53 13.32
CA ASN A 298 -15.98 7.24 13.85
C ASN A 298 -16.19 6.26 12.71
N VAL A 299 -15.75 5.02 12.95
CA VAL A 299 -16.00 3.88 12.09
C VAL A 299 -17.45 3.44 12.25
N LYS A 300 -18.16 3.18 11.14
CA LYS A 300 -19.57 2.82 11.15
C LYS A 300 -19.82 1.50 10.45
N PRO A 301 -20.85 0.73 10.87
CA PRO A 301 -21.34 -0.39 10.08
C PRO A 301 -21.72 0.04 8.66
N GLY A 302 -21.55 -0.85 7.68
CA GLY A 302 -21.80 -0.57 6.27
C GLY A 302 -20.64 0.10 5.53
N GLU A 303 -19.54 0.39 6.20
CA GLU A 303 -18.34 0.98 5.57
C GLU A 303 -17.32 -0.11 5.17
N VAL A 304 -16.52 0.21 4.16
CA VAL A 304 -15.43 -0.63 3.68
C VAL A 304 -14.11 0.08 3.94
N TYR A 305 -13.15 -0.61 4.52
CA TYR A 305 -11.83 -0.06 4.83
C TYR A 305 -10.72 -0.85 4.16
N VAL A 306 -9.68 -0.13 3.78
CA VAL A 306 -8.37 -0.69 3.45
C VAL A 306 -7.42 -0.34 4.58
N VAL A 307 -6.83 -1.37 5.16
CA VAL A 307 -5.74 -1.29 6.14
C VAL A 307 -4.46 -1.57 5.38
N ASP A 308 -3.56 -0.60 5.24
CA ASP A 308 -2.27 -0.70 4.54
C ASP A 308 -1.17 -0.16 5.46
N LEU A 309 -0.50 -1.06 6.15
CA LEU A 309 0.53 -0.75 7.13
C LEU A 309 1.90 -1.19 6.62
N LYS A 310 2.85 -0.26 6.67
CA LYS A 310 4.25 -0.46 6.31
C LYS A 310 5.11 -0.18 7.53
N MET A 311 5.90 -1.14 7.95
CA MET A 311 6.79 -1.04 9.10
C MET A 311 8.24 -1.12 8.65
N CYS A 312 9.06 -0.23 9.17
CA CYS A 312 10.51 -0.30 9.00
C CYS A 312 11.21 -0.30 10.37
N PRO A 313 12.18 -1.19 10.57
CA PRO A 313 12.88 -1.30 11.83
C PRO A 313 13.95 -0.20 11.93
N LEU A 314 14.12 0.38 13.10
CA LEU A 314 15.18 1.35 13.35
C LEU A 314 16.51 0.66 13.69
N GLY A 315 16.47 -0.61 14.13
CA GLY A 315 17.67 -1.40 14.42
C GLY A 315 18.55 -0.78 15.49
N GLU A 316 19.82 -0.56 15.14
CA GLU A 316 20.82 0.06 16.04
C GLU A 316 20.89 1.59 15.89
N ILE A 317 19.96 2.19 15.15
CA ILE A 317 19.93 3.64 14.99
C ILE A 317 19.51 4.27 16.32
N THR A 318 20.45 4.87 17.02
CA THR A 318 20.25 5.57 18.30
C THR A 318 20.00 7.07 18.10
N LYS A 319 20.43 7.62 16.96
CA LYS A 319 20.23 9.03 16.62
C LYS A 319 18.74 9.27 16.31
N LYS A 320 18.23 10.42 16.74
CA LYS A 320 16.88 10.88 16.32
C LYS A 320 16.88 11.17 14.82
N GLY A 321 15.80 10.83 14.15
CA GLY A 321 15.65 11.03 12.72
C GLY A 321 14.23 10.76 12.25
N LEU A 322 13.98 11.00 10.98
CA LEU A 322 12.71 10.72 10.31
C LEU A 322 12.90 9.63 9.26
N VAL A 323 11.90 8.78 9.14
CA VAL A 323 11.78 7.89 7.99
C VAL A 323 10.95 8.60 6.92
N THR A 324 11.45 8.62 5.71
CA THR A 324 10.76 9.22 4.57
C THR A 324 10.88 8.32 3.33
N LEU A 325 10.11 8.65 2.29
CA LEU A 325 10.11 7.92 1.04
C LEU A 325 10.89 8.67 -0.02
N GLN A 326 11.91 8.03 -0.58
CA GLN A 326 12.64 8.51 -1.73
C GLN A 326 12.04 7.94 -3.02
N ASP A 327 11.60 8.79 -3.93
CA ASP A 327 11.18 8.35 -5.26
C ASP A 327 12.42 7.95 -6.06
N VAL A 328 12.34 6.78 -6.72
CA VAL A 328 13.37 6.30 -7.63
C VAL A 328 12.97 6.72 -9.01
N ASP A 329 13.69 7.69 -9.57
CA ASP A 329 13.39 8.22 -10.87
C ASP A 329 14.54 7.96 -11.85
N ALA A 330 14.21 7.27 -12.95
CA ALA A 330 15.14 7.03 -14.04
C ALA A 330 15.45 8.28 -14.88
N TYR A 331 14.59 9.29 -14.79
CA TYR A 331 14.60 10.44 -15.68
C TYR A 331 15.00 11.76 -15.04
N SER A 332 15.22 11.82 -13.72
CA SER A 332 15.72 13.04 -13.12
C SER A 332 17.15 13.30 -13.63
N GLY A 333 17.26 14.06 -14.70
CA GLY A 333 18.53 14.40 -15.38
C GLY A 333 19.56 15.12 -14.52
N LYS A 334 19.29 15.24 -13.21
CA LYS A 334 20.17 15.77 -12.17
C LYS A 334 20.83 14.67 -11.31
N SER A 335 20.38 13.44 -11.41
CA SER A 335 20.91 12.33 -10.60
C SER A 335 22.05 11.59 -11.29
N HIS A 336 23.07 12.30 -11.71
CA HIS A 336 24.33 11.66 -12.16
C HIS A 336 25.07 10.90 -11.05
N LYS A 337 24.58 10.95 -9.81
CA LYS A 337 25.22 10.32 -8.63
C LYS A 337 24.41 9.21 -7.98
N SER A 338 23.15 9.02 -8.32
CA SER A 338 22.41 7.88 -7.75
C SER A 338 22.58 6.67 -8.65
N ASP A 339 23.12 5.61 -8.08
CA ASP A 339 23.19 4.28 -8.71
C ASP A 339 21.81 3.64 -8.87
N LEU A 340 20.77 4.38 -8.51
CA LEU A 340 19.38 3.98 -8.42
C LEU A 340 18.64 4.40 -9.69
N VAL A 341 18.69 3.57 -10.72
CA VAL A 341 17.95 3.82 -11.96
C VAL A 341 16.96 2.68 -12.16
N ALA A 342 15.68 2.96 -11.92
CA ALA A 342 14.61 2.04 -12.25
C ALA A 342 13.49 2.79 -12.98
N ARG A 343 12.85 2.13 -13.96
CA ARG A 343 11.66 2.67 -14.61
C ARG A 343 10.42 2.20 -13.87
N SER A 344 9.43 3.08 -13.74
CA SER A 344 8.10 2.64 -13.37
C SER A 344 7.57 1.62 -14.38
N GLY A 345 7.06 0.51 -13.89
CA GLY A 345 6.35 -0.47 -14.72
C GLY A 345 4.88 -0.18 -14.84
N ALA A 346 4.31 0.65 -13.96
CA ALA A 346 2.90 1.00 -13.95
C ALA A 346 2.67 2.48 -14.23
N HIS A 347 1.56 2.77 -14.89
CA HIS A 347 1.16 4.10 -15.33
C HIS A 347 -0.30 4.35 -15.01
N LEU A 348 -0.66 5.62 -14.82
CA LEU A 348 -2.02 6.10 -14.60
C LEU A 348 -2.41 7.06 -15.71
N ARG A 349 -3.63 6.90 -16.24
CA ARG A 349 -4.21 7.86 -17.16
C ARG A 349 -4.65 9.13 -16.42
N ASP A 350 -4.18 10.29 -16.86
CA ASP A 350 -4.66 11.59 -16.37
C ASP A 350 -5.69 12.17 -17.35
N PHE A 351 -6.96 12.01 -17.02
CA PHE A 351 -8.07 12.49 -17.84
C PHE A 351 -8.28 14.01 -17.79
N ALA A 352 -7.58 14.72 -16.89
CA ALA A 352 -7.62 16.17 -16.82
C ALA A 352 -6.78 16.85 -17.89
N HIS A 353 -5.81 16.13 -18.45
CA HIS A 353 -4.94 16.63 -19.50
C HIS A 353 -5.37 16.13 -20.87
N THR A 354 -5.40 17.06 -21.83
CA THR A 354 -5.67 16.78 -23.25
C THR A 354 -4.55 17.31 -24.11
N TYR A 355 -4.08 16.51 -25.07
CA TYR A 355 -3.02 16.88 -26.00
C TYR A 355 -3.18 16.12 -27.32
N THR A 356 -2.90 16.80 -28.45
CA THR A 356 -2.92 16.18 -29.75
C THR A 356 -1.58 15.51 -30.05
N LEU A 357 -1.53 14.18 -29.89
CA LEU A 357 -0.33 13.38 -30.14
C LEU A 357 0.09 13.40 -31.60
N LYS A 358 1.40 13.51 -31.85
CA LYS A 358 2.00 13.58 -33.19
C LYS A 358 2.19 12.20 -33.79
N LEU A 359 2.70 11.24 -33.00
CA LEU A 359 2.99 9.90 -33.49
C LEU A 359 1.72 9.05 -33.64
N LYS A 360 1.63 8.31 -34.75
CA LYS A 360 0.52 7.37 -34.99
C LYS A 360 0.49 6.27 -33.90
N THR A 361 1.66 5.77 -33.53
CA THR A 361 1.80 4.75 -32.47
C THR A 361 1.27 5.24 -31.14
N SER A 362 1.56 6.50 -30.76
CA SER A 362 1.06 7.10 -29.51
C SER A 362 -0.46 7.24 -29.52
N ARG A 363 -1.06 7.66 -30.62
CA ARG A 363 -2.53 7.75 -30.75
C ARG A 363 -3.20 6.39 -30.61
N GLN A 364 -2.65 5.36 -31.25
CA GLN A 364 -3.15 3.99 -31.13
C GLN A 364 -3.00 3.44 -29.71
N LEU A 365 -1.87 3.73 -29.06
CA LEU A 365 -1.60 3.32 -27.69
C LEU A 365 -2.55 4.01 -26.70
N LEU A 366 -2.76 5.34 -26.86
CA LEU A 366 -3.69 6.10 -26.00
C LEU A 366 -5.12 5.54 -26.09
N THR A 367 -5.58 5.16 -27.29
CA THR A 367 -6.90 4.53 -27.45
C THR A 367 -7.02 3.20 -26.69
N LYS A 368 -5.93 2.42 -26.59
CA LYS A 368 -5.92 1.21 -25.77
C LYS A 368 -5.93 1.56 -24.27
N ILE A 369 -5.16 2.57 -23.87
CA ILE A 369 -5.07 3.05 -22.48
C ILE A 369 -6.44 3.54 -22.00
N ASP A 370 -7.13 4.34 -22.80
CA ASP A 370 -8.44 4.90 -22.44
C ASP A 370 -9.49 3.81 -22.16
N ARG A 371 -9.34 2.61 -22.73
CA ARG A 371 -10.21 1.47 -22.45
C ARG A 371 -9.94 0.81 -21.08
N ASN A 372 -8.78 1.06 -20.50
CA ASN A 372 -8.41 0.50 -19.19
C ASN A 372 -8.99 1.30 -18.01
N GLY A 373 -9.62 2.45 -18.28
CA GLY A 373 -10.27 3.29 -17.27
C GLY A 373 -9.28 4.03 -16.37
N VAL A 374 -9.65 4.18 -15.10
CA VAL A 374 -8.95 5.02 -14.11
C VAL A 374 -7.89 4.28 -13.31
N TYR A 375 -7.75 2.99 -13.51
CA TYR A 375 -6.84 2.14 -12.73
C TYR A 375 -5.43 2.15 -13.29
N PRO A 376 -4.41 1.88 -12.43
CA PRO A 376 -3.05 1.70 -12.90
C PRO A 376 -2.96 0.55 -13.91
N PHE A 377 -2.15 0.72 -14.93
CA PHE A 377 -1.93 -0.29 -15.97
C PHE A 377 -0.44 -0.43 -16.27
N LYS A 378 -0.07 -1.56 -16.87
CA LYS A 378 1.26 -1.84 -17.39
C LYS A 378 1.20 -1.86 -18.93
N LEU A 379 2.32 -1.60 -19.59
CA LEU A 379 2.38 -1.69 -21.06
C LEU A 379 2.09 -3.12 -21.55
N SER A 380 2.50 -4.12 -20.80
CA SER A 380 2.19 -5.52 -21.06
C SER A 380 0.68 -5.81 -21.12
N HIS A 381 -0.14 -5.11 -20.34
CA HIS A 381 -1.60 -5.28 -20.36
C HIS A 381 -2.25 -4.84 -21.68
N LEU A 382 -1.55 -4.01 -22.47
CA LEU A 382 -2.04 -3.49 -23.75
C LEU A 382 -1.68 -4.36 -24.95
N SER A 383 -0.87 -5.41 -24.74
CA SER A 383 -0.50 -6.39 -25.76
C SER A 383 -1.68 -7.29 -26.12
N SER A 384 -1.72 -7.76 -27.37
CA SER A 384 -2.65 -8.79 -27.81
C SER A 384 -2.39 -10.17 -27.22
N GLU A 385 -1.18 -10.38 -26.73
CA GLU A 385 -0.74 -11.64 -26.11
C GLU A 385 -1.12 -11.74 -24.63
N PHE A 386 -1.58 -10.66 -24.03
CA PHE A 386 -2.02 -10.63 -22.65
C PHE A 386 -3.53 -10.95 -22.54
N PRO A 387 -4.00 -11.79 -21.59
CA PRO A 387 -3.23 -12.48 -20.55
C PRO A 387 -2.43 -13.70 -21.07
N LEU A 388 -1.26 -13.93 -20.46
CA LEU A 388 -0.49 -15.12 -20.76
C LEU A 388 -1.21 -16.38 -20.27
N GLN A 389 -1.10 -17.48 -21.02
CA GLN A 389 -1.56 -18.78 -20.56
C GLN A 389 -0.65 -19.29 -19.42
N VAL A 390 -1.22 -20.02 -18.47
CA VAL A 390 -0.53 -20.48 -17.24
C VAL A 390 0.76 -21.25 -17.54
N GLU A 391 0.83 -21.95 -18.67
CA GLU A 391 2.01 -22.69 -19.14
C GLU A 391 2.83 -21.91 -20.18
N GLY A 392 2.50 -20.63 -20.42
CA GLY A 392 3.06 -19.67 -21.34
C GLY A 392 3.95 -20.25 -22.42
N SER A 393 3.46 -20.35 -23.66
CA SER A 393 4.31 -20.82 -24.75
C SER A 393 5.51 -19.85 -24.90
N PRO A 394 6.72 -20.33 -25.12
CA PRO A 394 7.89 -19.47 -25.36
C PRO A 394 7.62 -18.38 -26.40
N ASP A 395 6.78 -18.65 -27.39
CA ASP A 395 6.41 -17.71 -28.44
C ASP A 395 5.60 -16.53 -27.90
N GLN A 396 4.70 -16.73 -26.93
CA GLN A 396 3.96 -15.64 -26.29
C GLN A 396 4.88 -14.68 -25.55
N TRP A 397 5.88 -15.19 -24.83
CA TRP A 397 6.87 -14.36 -24.14
C TRP A 397 7.69 -13.51 -25.12
N VAL A 398 8.10 -14.07 -26.25
CA VAL A 398 8.84 -13.37 -27.29
C VAL A 398 7.97 -12.29 -27.94
N ALA A 399 6.74 -12.63 -28.28
CA ALA A 399 5.79 -11.69 -28.87
C ALA A 399 5.46 -10.54 -27.94
N LEU A 400 5.22 -10.81 -26.64
CA LEU A 400 4.99 -9.78 -25.63
C LEU A 400 6.19 -8.82 -25.49
N LYS A 401 7.41 -9.34 -25.44
CA LYS A 401 8.62 -8.50 -25.40
C LYS A 401 8.76 -7.61 -26.64
N ARG A 402 8.40 -8.11 -27.81
CA ARG A 402 8.39 -7.33 -29.06
C ARG A 402 7.38 -6.18 -28.99
N ASP A 403 6.18 -6.46 -28.48
CA ASP A 403 5.13 -5.45 -28.32
C ASP A 403 5.57 -4.37 -27.33
N LEU A 404 6.14 -4.75 -26.18
CA LEU A 404 6.68 -3.81 -25.20
C LEU A 404 7.68 -2.83 -25.81
N LYS A 405 8.66 -3.35 -26.57
CA LYS A 405 9.65 -2.49 -27.28
C LYS A 405 8.98 -1.51 -28.23
N SER A 406 7.90 -1.92 -28.92
CA SER A 406 7.17 -1.06 -29.85
C SER A 406 6.36 0.04 -29.14
N TYR A 407 5.86 -0.24 -27.92
CA TYR A 407 5.04 0.72 -27.15
C TYR A 407 5.88 1.79 -26.43
N ARG A 408 7.16 1.51 -26.13
CA ARG A 408 8.03 2.44 -25.36
C ARG A 408 8.11 3.84 -25.97
N LEU A 409 8.28 3.95 -27.29
CA LEU A 409 8.33 5.24 -27.96
C LEU A 409 6.99 5.99 -27.85
N GLY A 410 5.88 5.28 -28.08
CA GLY A 410 4.56 5.86 -27.96
C GLY A 410 4.26 6.31 -26.54
N MET A 411 4.62 5.52 -25.54
CA MET A 411 4.43 5.85 -24.14
C MET A 411 5.25 7.07 -23.72
N SER A 412 6.47 7.21 -24.24
CA SER A 412 7.31 8.39 -23.97
C SER A 412 6.67 9.70 -24.42
N GLU A 413 6.00 9.73 -25.60
CA GLU A 413 5.27 10.93 -26.01
C GLU A 413 4.04 11.19 -25.11
N ILE A 414 3.32 10.13 -24.70
CA ILE A 414 2.14 10.23 -23.85
C ILE A 414 2.51 10.78 -22.46
N THR A 415 3.57 10.28 -21.84
CA THR A 415 4.01 10.73 -20.51
C THR A 415 4.64 12.12 -20.53
N ASN A 416 5.42 12.45 -21.56
CA ASN A 416 5.99 13.78 -21.74
C ASN A 416 4.95 14.89 -21.93
N ASN A 417 3.76 14.54 -22.38
CA ASN A 417 2.61 15.46 -22.50
C ASN A 417 1.59 15.31 -21.39
N TYR A 418 1.95 14.66 -20.27
CA TYR A 418 1.13 14.51 -19.05
C TYR A 418 -0.21 13.80 -19.26
N LEU A 419 -0.39 13.08 -20.36
CA LEU A 419 -1.60 12.28 -20.59
C LEU A 419 -1.63 11.02 -19.71
N CYS A 420 -0.46 10.54 -19.31
CA CYS A 420 -0.28 9.52 -18.28
C CYS A 420 0.80 9.94 -17.31
N VAL A 421 0.67 9.50 -16.08
CA VAL A 421 1.65 9.72 -15.01
C VAL A 421 2.23 8.37 -14.59
N ASP A 422 3.53 8.34 -14.39
CA ASP A 422 4.23 7.15 -13.92
C ASP A 422 3.94 6.92 -12.43
N CYS A 423 3.62 5.68 -12.05
CA CYS A 423 3.52 5.31 -10.65
C CYS A 423 4.91 5.25 -10.04
N PRO A 424 5.21 6.02 -8.98
CA PRO A 424 6.55 6.08 -8.45
C PRO A 424 6.96 4.80 -7.73
N ILE A 425 8.21 4.39 -7.93
CA ILE A 425 8.87 3.39 -7.09
C ILE A 425 9.46 4.13 -5.90
N ARG A 426 9.19 3.68 -4.70
CA ARG A 426 9.56 4.37 -3.46
C ARG A 426 10.39 3.50 -2.54
N LEU A 427 11.48 4.09 -2.05
CA LEU A 427 12.35 3.50 -1.03
C LEU A 427 12.12 4.15 0.32
N ALA A 428 12.11 3.35 1.36
CA ALA A 428 12.16 3.87 2.72
C ALA A 428 13.60 4.22 3.10
N LYS A 429 13.79 5.46 3.52
CA LYS A 429 15.07 5.97 3.99
C LYS A 429 14.91 6.69 5.32
N TRP A 430 15.86 6.43 6.20
CA TRP A 430 16.02 7.20 7.41
C TRP A 430 16.95 8.39 7.16
N VAL A 431 16.59 9.55 7.72
CA VAL A 431 17.34 10.81 7.62
C VAL A 431 17.57 11.35 9.03
N PRO A 432 18.84 11.67 9.41
CA PRO A 432 19.15 12.19 10.73
C PRO A 432 18.46 13.55 10.96
N TRP A 433 17.94 13.73 12.17
CA TRP A 433 17.28 14.96 12.60
C TRP A 433 18.20 16.18 12.52
N ASP A 434 19.47 16.01 12.90
CA ASP A 434 20.47 17.09 12.83
C ASP A 434 20.67 17.63 11.41
N HIS A 435 20.57 16.75 10.40
CA HIS A 435 20.66 17.16 9.00
C HIS A 435 19.45 18.00 8.58
N ILE A 436 18.27 17.62 9.06
CA ILE A 436 17.02 18.38 8.80
C ILE A 436 17.10 19.76 9.46
N LEU A 437 17.52 19.82 10.73
CA LEU A 437 17.66 21.09 11.47
C LEU A 437 18.67 22.04 10.86
N LYS A 438 19.85 21.55 10.45
CA LYS A 438 20.88 22.39 9.80
C LYS A 438 20.37 23.08 8.53
N THR A 439 19.39 22.48 7.87
CA THR A 439 18.84 23.02 6.61
C THR A 439 17.63 23.93 6.83
N THR A 440 16.98 23.84 7.97
CA THR A 440 15.81 24.65 8.31
C THR A 440 16.16 25.87 9.16
N ASN A 441 17.11 25.74 10.07
CA ASN A 441 17.57 26.79 10.96
C ASN A 441 19.07 26.97 10.87
N ASN A 442 19.53 28.21 10.58
CA ASN A 442 20.95 28.56 10.56
C ASN A 442 21.66 28.34 11.92
N ASN A 443 20.92 28.17 13.02
CA ASN A 443 21.45 28.12 14.38
C ASN A 443 21.42 26.72 15.04
N GLY A 444 20.89 25.67 14.36
CA GLY A 444 20.92 24.29 14.89
C GLY A 444 20.13 24.04 16.18
N THR A 445 19.35 25.00 16.64
CA THR A 445 18.47 24.85 17.79
C THR A 445 17.09 24.40 17.39
N LEU A 446 16.52 23.47 18.15
CA LEU A 446 15.10 23.09 18.10
C LEU A 446 14.26 24.30 18.54
N SER A 447 14.13 25.33 17.71
CA SER A 447 13.18 26.40 17.98
C SER A 447 11.88 26.09 17.29
N TYR A 448 10.89 25.70 18.09
CA TYR A 448 9.51 25.64 17.68
C TYR A 448 8.99 27.08 17.60
N ASP A 449 8.64 27.54 16.42
CA ASP A 449 7.92 28.80 16.27
C ASP A 449 6.41 28.49 16.35
N ALA A 450 5.84 28.70 17.54
CA ALA A 450 4.40 28.55 17.79
C ALA A 450 3.54 29.51 16.96
N THR A 451 4.15 30.54 16.33
CA THR A 451 3.45 31.48 15.48
C THR A 451 3.45 31.12 14.01
N ALA A 452 4.25 30.15 13.60
CA ALA A 452 4.32 29.64 12.21
C ALA A 452 3.13 28.74 11.83
N THR A 453 1.93 29.12 12.21
CA THR A 453 0.68 28.44 11.86
C THR A 453 0.22 28.82 10.46
N LEU A 454 1.11 28.71 9.47
CA LEU A 454 0.76 29.08 8.10
C LEU A 454 0.34 27.86 7.30
N ALA A 455 -0.97 27.66 7.22
CA ALA A 455 -1.54 27.00 6.06
C ALA A 455 -1.35 27.93 4.87
N LEU A 456 -0.60 27.52 3.86
CA LEU A 456 -0.53 28.27 2.61
C LEU A 456 -1.93 28.26 1.96
N PRO A 457 -2.40 29.40 1.43
CA PRO A 457 -3.66 29.46 0.73
C PRO A 457 -3.70 28.39 -0.39
N GLY A 458 -4.72 27.53 -0.38
CA GLY A 458 -4.88 26.44 -1.33
C GLY A 458 -4.14 25.14 -0.95
N HIS A 459 -3.43 25.07 0.16
CA HIS A 459 -2.89 23.83 0.72
C HIS A 459 -3.75 23.40 1.90
N GLU A 460 -4.38 22.25 1.74
CA GLU A 460 -5.25 21.64 2.75
C GLU A 460 -4.48 20.76 3.76
N VAL A 461 -3.17 20.67 3.61
CA VAL A 461 -2.30 19.88 4.49
C VAL A 461 -1.52 20.83 5.39
N PRO A 462 -1.58 20.66 6.72
CA PRO A 462 -0.77 21.46 7.63
C PRO A 462 0.72 21.32 7.28
N LEU A 463 1.42 22.46 7.24
CA LEU A 463 2.86 22.45 7.07
C LEU A 463 3.53 21.73 8.25
N PRO A 464 4.61 20.98 8.02
CA PRO A 464 5.43 20.46 9.10
C PRO A 464 5.83 21.56 10.07
N ASN A 465 5.82 21.30 11.37
CA ASN A 465 6.16 22.27 12.41
C ASN A 465 7.57 22.88 12.23
N LEU A 466 8.46 22.15 11.57
CA LEU A 466 9.80 22.63 11.22
C LEU A 466 9.86 23.44 9.93
N GLY A 467 8.75 23.72 9.29
CA GLY A 467 8.71 24.41 8.00
C GLY A 467 9.37 23.66 6.84
N VAL A 468 9.58 22.35 6.98
CA VAL A 468 10.15 21.50 5.93
C VAL A 468 9.02 20.98 5.06
N SER A 469 8.89 21.50 3.85
CA SER A 469 7.94 20.95 2.88
C SER A 469 8.36 19.53 2.42
N ALA A 470 7.41 18.72 1.99
CA ALA A 470 7.67 17.40 1.43
C ALA A 470 8.68 17.46 0.25
N LEU A 471 8.65 18.50 -0.56
CA LEU A 471 9.62 18.72 -1.66
C LEU A 471 11.03 18.97 -1.12
N LYS A 472 11.16 19.77 -0.07
CA LYS A 472 12.47 20.04 0.56
C LYS A 472 13.01 18.79 1.23
N LEU A 473 12.16 18.00 1.89
CA LEU A 473 12.55 16.73 2.50
C LEU A 473 13.05 15.73 1.44
N LYS A 474 12.39 15.61 0.30
CA LYS A 474 12.85 14.81 -0.84
C LYS A 474 14.24 15.25 -1.34
N SER A 475 14.47 16.56 -1.42
CA SER A 475 15.79 17.11 -1.79
C SER A 475 16.86 16.78 -0.76
N LEU A 476 16.52 16.88 0.54
CA LEU A 476 17.42 16.56 1.65
C LEU A 476 17.85 15.09 1.67
N VAL A 477 16.93 14.17 1.43
CA VAL A 477 17.23 12.73 1.33
C VAL A 477 18.28 12.45 0.27
N ASN A 478 18.20 13.14 -0.87
CA ASN A 478 19.15 12.96 -1.97
C ASN A 478 20.53 13.56 -1.66
N SER A 479 20.61 14.60 -0.83
CA SER A 479 21.86 15.27 -0.47
C SER A 479 22.52 14.71 0.80
N CYS A 480 21.80 13.97 1.61
CA CYS A 480 22.27 13.44 2.88
C CYS A 480 23.09 12.16 2.69
N GLN A 481 24.39 12.22 2.96
CA GLN A 481 25.28 11.05 2.88
C GLN A 481 25.04 10.04 4.02
N GLU A 482 24.50 10.50 5.17
CA GLU A 482 24.19 9.64 6.32
C GLU A 482 22.81 8.97 6.19
N SER A 483 22.05 9.25 5.12
CA SER A 483 20.75 8.60 4.92
C SER A 483 20.91 7.10 4.70
N GLN A 484 20.11 6.30 5.42
CA GLN A 484 20.17 4.84 5.36
C GLN A 484 18.88 4.27 4.77
N ALA A 485 19.01 3.34 3.83
CA ALA A 485 17.87 2.57 3.35
C ALA A 485 17.48 1.52 4.41
N LEU A 486 16.21 1.49 4.77
CA LEU A 486 15.68 0.55 5.76
C LEU A 486 14.82 -0.51 5.09
N PRO A 487 14.90 -1.78 5.53
CA PRO A 487 13.99 -2.81 5.05
C PRO A 487 12.56 -2.47 5.49
N VAL A 488 11.59 -2.80 4.65
CA VAL A 488 10.17 -2.56 4.91
C VAL A 488 9.42 -3.87 4.89
N SER A 489 8.56 -4.07 5.87
CA SER A 489 7.49 -5.06 5.83
C SER A 489 6.15 -4.37 5.60
N ARG A 490 5.28 -4.95 4.78
CA ARG A 490 3.98 -4.38 4.42
C ARG A 490 2.89 -5.43 4.48
N GLU A 491 1.84 -5.12 5.23
CA GLU A 491 0.61 -5.90 5.22
C GLU A 491 -0.54 -4.99 4.77
N CYS A 492 -1.38 -5.49 3.85
CA CYS A 492 -2.57 -4.78 3.40
C CYS A 492 -3.77 -5.71 3.31
N SER A 493 -4.90 -5.25 3.81
CA SER A 493 -6.15 -6.00 3.85
C SER A 493 -7.33 -5.09 3.51
N THR A 494 -8.27 -5.59 2.71
CA THR A 494 -9.58 -4.95 2.51
C THR A 494 -10.59 -5.62 3.42
N VAL A 495 -11.33 -4.84 4.20
CA VAL A 495 -12.34 -5.32 5.15
C VAL A 495 -13.67 -4.61 4.93
N VAL A 496 -14.77 -5.34 5.11
CA VAL A 496 -16.14 -4.83 5.00
C VAL A 496 -16.84 -5.02 6.33
N LEU A 497 -17.43 -3.95 6.86
CA LEU A 497 -18.17 -3.95 8.11
C LEU A 497 -19.65 -4.24 7.84
N CYS A 498 -20.04 -5.52 7.84
CA CYS A 498 -21.40 -5.94 7.58
C CYS A 498 -22.27 -5.71 8.84
N GLY A 499 -23.13 -4.71 8.81
CA GLY A 499 -24.13 -4.49 9.86
C GLY A 499 -25.27 -5.53 9.82
N SER A 500 -26.13 -5.50 10.82
CA SER A 500 -27.30 -6.39 10.92
C SER A 500 -28.27 -6.31 9.74
N ASP A 501 -28.36 -5.15 9.10
CA ASP A 501 -29.25 -4.93 7.94
C ASP A 501 -28.81 -5.72 6.70
N VAL A 502 -27.53 -6.01 6.58
CA VAL A 502 -26.94 -6.74 5.45
C VAL A 502 -26.96 -8.25 5.70
N THR A 503 -26.91 -8.65 6.96
CA THR A 503 -26.80 -10.06 7.38
C THR A 503 -28.15 -10.76 7.57
N LYS A 504 -29.27 -10.11 7.21
CA LYS A 504 -30.64 -10.69 7.27
C LYS A 504 -30.99 -11.29 8.65
N GLY A 505 -30.66 -10.59 9.72
CA GLY A 505 -30.93 -11.03 11.10
C GLY A 505 -29.85 -11.91 11.71
N GLU A 506 -28.77 -12.19 11.00
CA GLU A 506 -27.56 -12.75 11.60
C GLU A 506 -26.83 -11.69 12.42
N ARG A 507 -25.87 -12.13 13.24
CA ARG A 507 -25.02 -11.20 13.99
C ARG A 507 -24.18 -10.37 13.04
N PRO A 508 -23.96 -9.06 13.33
CA PRO A 508 -23.05 -8.25 12.52
C PRO A 508 -21.66 -8.89 12.47
N GLU A 509 -21.07 -8.94 11.28
CA GLU A 509 -19.76 -9.56 11.06
C GLU A 509 -18.80 -8.64 10.29
N LEU A 510 -17.53 -8.70 10.61
CA LEU A 510 -16.49 -8.15 9.75
C LEU A 510 -16.11 -9.20 8.71
N LEU A 511 -16.35 -8.87 7.44
CA LEU A 511 -15.86 -9.68 6.33
C LEU A 511 -14.46 -9.20 5.94
N ARG A 512 -13.45 -10.01 6.23
CA ARG A 512 -12.09 -9.79 5.74
C ARG A 512 -12.02 -10.27 4.30
N VAL A 513 -12.12 -9.32 3.37
CA VAL A 513 -12.18 -9.59 1.92
C VAL A 513 -10.85 -10.12 1.43
N THR A 514 -9.75 -9.58 1.94
CA THR A 514 -8.38 -10.01 1.61
C THR A 514 -7.50 -10.09 2.84
N GLY A 515 -6.40 -10.80 2.74
CA GLY A 515 -5.51 -11.05 3.88
C GLY A 515 -6.04 -12.15 4.80
N GLY A 516 -5.48 -12.25 5.99
CA GLY A 516 -5.85 -13.24 6.99
C GLY A 516 -5.12 -14.57 6.85
N SER A 517 -5.37 -15.46 7.81
CA SER A 517 -4.64 -16.71 8.01
C SER A 517 -4.75 -17.72 6.85
N LYS A 518 -5.67 -17.51 5.91
CA LYS A 518 -5.88 -18.41 4.77
C LYS A 518 -4.91 -18.22 3.62
N THR A 519 -4.34 -17.04 3.50
CA THR A 519 -3.42 -16.68 2.40
C THR A 519 -2.18 -15.92 2.86
N CYS A 520 -2.28 -15.16 3.95
CA CYS A 520 -1.22 -14.35 4.50
C CYS A 520 -0.67 -15.00 5.78
N ASN A 521 -0.02 -16.15 5.64
CA ASN A 521 0.64 -16.79 6.76
C ASN A 521 1.92 -16.03 7.10
N ALA A 522 2.06 -15.61 8.35
CA ALA A 522 3.29 -14.99 8.82
C ALA A 522 4.49 -15.91 8.56
N SER A 523 5.54 -15.36 7.96
CA SER A 523 6.80 -16.08 7.81
C SER A 523 7.39 -16.44 9.17
N TRP A 524 8.17 -17.51 9.23
CA TRP A 524 8.82 -17.91 10.47
C TRP A 524 9.95 -16.95 10.84
N VAL A 525 9.62 -16.01 11.71
CA VAL A 525 10.54 -14.98 12.21
C VAL A 525 10.64 -15.06 13.73
N HIS A 526 11.78 -14.63 14.26
CA HIS A 526 11.96 -14.46 15.71
C HIS A 526 12.52 -13.07 15.97
N SER A 527 11.70 -12.22 16.55
CA SER A 527 12.09 -10.88 17.00
C SER A 527 12.65 -10.95 18.42
N LYS A 528 13.63 -10.10 18.72
CA LYS A 528 14.12 -9.89 20.08
C LYS A 528 13.18 -9.01 20.93
N TYR A 529 12.19 -8.37 20.30
CA TYR A 529 11.22 -7.50 20.95
C TYR A 529 9.89 -8.23 21.15
N GLU A 530 9.19 -7.84 22.20
CA GLU A 530 7.88 -8.36 22.57
C GLU A 530 6.97 -7.22 23.00
N LEU A 531 5.66 -7.45 22.96
CA LEU A 531 4.67 -6.52 23.50
C LEU A 531 4.75 -6.53 25.03
N ASN A 532 4.94 -5.36 25.67
CA ASN A 532 5.00 -5.25 27.13
C ASN A 532 3.57 -5.41 27.74
N PRO A 533 3.30 -6.47 28.50
CA PRO A 533 1.98 -6.69 29.10
C PRO A 533 1.55 -5.63 30.12
N GLU A 534 2.49 -4.86 30.67
CA GLU A 534 2.22 -3.80 31.65
C GLU A 534 1.63 -2.52 30.99
N ASP A 535 1.81 -2.37 29.69
CA ASP A 535 1.23 -1.27 28.94
C ASP A 535 -0.30 -1.48 28.77
N ALA A 536 -1.09 -0.51 29.20
CA ALA A 536 -2.55 -0.58 29.13
C ALA A 536 -3.07 -0.79 27.70
N ILE A 537 -2.43 -0.17 26.70
CA ILE A 537 -2.82 -0.32 25.29
C ILE A 537 -2.48 -1.72 24.79
N VAL A 538 -1.32 -2.26 25.17
CA VAL A 538 -0.92 -3.63 24.85
C VAL A 538 -1.89 -4.63 25.51
N HIS A 539 -2.32 -4.37 26.74
CA HIS A 539 -3.36 -5.18 27.37
C HIS A 539 -4.67 -5.20 26.56
N GLY A 540 -5.09 -4.04 26.03
CA GLY A 540 -6.23 -3.95 25.11
C GLY A 540 -6.02 -4.76 23.82
N ILE A 541 -4.80 -4.74 23.25
CA ILE A 541 -4.46 -5.54 22.07
C ILE A 541 -4.57 -7.05 22.37
N PHE A 542 -4.12 -7.50 23.54
CA PHE A 542 -4.30 -8.90 23.95
C PHE A 542 -5.77 -9.27 24.13
N GLN A 543 -6.58 -8.38 24.70
CA GLN A 543 -8.02 -8.60 24.79
C GLN A 543 -8.68 -8.71 23.41
N LEU A 544 -8.33 -7.85 22.45
CA LEU A 544 -8.77 -7.96 21.06
C LEU A 544 -8.41 -9.32 20.46
N SER A 545 -7.17 -9.78 20.66
CA SER A 545 -6.70 -11.09 20.17
C SER A 545 -7.50 -12.25 20.79
N GLN A 546 -7.88 -12.17 22.07
CA GLN A 546 -8.74 -13.16 22.72
C GLN A 546 -10.15 -13.14 22.12
N LEU A 547 -10.72 -11.95 21.94
CA LEU A 547 -12.06 -11.78 21.36
C LEU A 547 -12.15 -12.33 19.92
N THR A 548 -11.07 -12.25 19.14
CA THR A 548 -11.07 -12.82 17.77
C THR A 548 -11.02 -14.36 17.77
N LYS A 549 -10.50 -14.98 18.83
CA LYS A 549 -10.42 -16.44 18.98
C LYS A 549 -11.71 -17.05 19.53
N ASP A 550 -12.48 -16.29 20.29
CA ASP A 550 -13.74 -16.76 20.87
C ASP A 550 -14.86 -16.75 19.83
N ARG A 551 -15.22 -17.93 19.35
CA ARG A 551 -16.30 -18.11 18.35
C ARG A 551 -17.70 -17.88 18.90
N ARG A 552 -17.91 -17.97 20.22
CA ARG A 552 -19.24 -17.89 20.82
C ARG A 552 -19.61 -16.46 21.24
N PHE A 553 -18.72 -15.82 21.97
CA PHE A 553 -18.97 -14.52 22.59
C PHE A 553 -18.02 -13.43 22.07
N GLY A 554 -17.04 -13.79 21.25
CA GLY A 554 -16.06 -12.88 20.69
C GLY A 554 -16.56 -12.07 19.49
N LEU A 555 -15.59 -11.53 18.76
CA LEU A 555 -15.83 -10.80 17.52
C LEU A 555 -16.07 -11.77 16.35
N LEU A 556 -17.04 -11.46 15.52
CA LEU A 556 -17.35 -12.26 14.35
C LEU A 556 -16.49 -11.76 13.15
N LEU A 557 -15.41 -12.46 12.88
CA LEU A 557 -14.57 -12.23 11.72
C LEU A 557 -14.69 -13.41 10.74
N ARG A 558 -15.08 -13.08 9.51
CA ARG A 558 -15.14 -14.07 8.42
C ARG A 558 -14.09 -13.75 7.38
N GLU A 559 -13.18 -14.67 7.14
CA GLU A 559 -12.15 -14.53 6.10
C GLU A 559 -12.62 -15.11 4.76
N THR A 560 -12.40 -14.35 3.69
CA THR A 560 -12.62 -14.84 2.33
C THR A 560 -11.57 -15.90 1.99
N GLN A 561 -12.03 -17.05 1.53
CA GLN A 561 -11.13 -18.13 1.14
C GLN A 561 -10.72 -18.01 -0.33
N PRO A 562 -9.50 -18.39 -0.69
CA PRO A 562 -9.13 -18.54 -2.09
C PRO A 562 -10.00 -19.59 -2.76
N MET A 563 -10.23 -19.45 -4.06
CA MET A 563 -10.95 -20.44 -4.84
C MET A 563 -10.17 -21.75 -4.88
N ARG A 564 -10.89 -22.84 -4.92
CA ARG A 564 -10.27 -24.14 -5.20
C ARG A 564 -9.76 -24.10 -6.63
N THR A 565 -8.47 -24.25 -6.81
CA THR A 565 -7.85 -24.49 -8.12
C THR A 565 -7.88 -26.00 -8.30
N ASN A 566 -8.75 -26.47 -9.19
CA ASN A 566 -8.71 -27.87 -9.63
C ASN A 566 -7.49 -28.06 -10.51
#